data_a6cfdd0abab263d72579133a9c67e427
#
_entry.id   a6cfdd0abab263d72579133a9c67e427
#
_cell.length_a   1.000
_cell.length_b   1.000
_cell.length_c   1.000
_cell.angle_alpha   90.00
_cell.angle_beta   90.00
_cell.angle_gamma   90.00
#
_symmetry.space_group_name_H-M   'P 1'
#
loop_
_entity.id
_entity.type
_entity.pdbx_description
1 polymer ?
#
loop_
_entity_poly.entity_id
_entity_poly.type
_entity_poly.pdbx_seq_one_letter_code
_entity_poly.pdbx_strand_id
1 'polypeptide(L)'
;MKVAHMLFLGRGTGFPVALEGALKLKEISYIHAEGYPAGEMKHGPNALIDENLPVVVIATRDVNSPQSMTRYEKTISNLQEVKARSGIVIALATEGDKEIAEDADHVLYVPPAPEELSVILEIVPLQLLAYHIAVRRGCDVDQPRNLAKSVTVE
;
A
#
# COMPACT_ATOMS: atom_id res chain seq x y z
N MET A 1 11.59 11.78 -10.11
CA MET A 1 10.37 12.43 -9.58
C MET A 1 10.49 12.58 -8.08
N LYS A 2 10.20 13.74 -7.49
CA LYS A 2 10.19 13.90 -6.02
C LYS A 2 8.76 13.66 -5.53
N VAL A 3 8.48 12.44 -5.09
CA VAL A 3 7.20 12.10 -4.47
C VAL A 3 7.14 12.75 -3.09
N ALA A 4 6.12 13.56 -2.83
CA ALA A 4 5.88 14.21 -1.54
C ALA A 4 4.78 13.51 -0.72
N HIS A 5 3.85 12.85 -1.40
CA HIS A 5 2.69 12.20 -0.80
C HIS A 5 2.50 10.80 -1.42
N MET A 6 1.96 9.87 -0.66
CA MET A 6 1.62 8.51 -1.13
C MET A 6 0.41 7.99 -0.36
N LEU A 7 -0.51 7.32 -1.03
CA LEU A 7 -1.65 6.68 -0.38
C LEU A 7 -1.47 5.15 -0.38
N PHE A 8 -2.05 4.51 0.63
CA PHE A 8 -2.09 3.08 0.78
C PHE A 8 -3.55 2.64 0.95
N LEU A 9 -4.02 1.76 0.10
CA LEU A 9 -5.41 1.32 0.09
C LEU A 9 -5.53 -0.16 0.41
N GLY A 10 -6.47 -0.51 1.28
CA GLY A 10 -6.80 -1.88 1.61
C GLY A 10 -8.26 -2.06 1.93
N ARG A 11 -8.76 -3.30 1.81
CA ARG A 11 -10.10 -3.71 2.24
C ARG A 11 -10.00 -4.89 3.20
N GLY A 12 -10.91 -4.98 4.18
CA GLY A 12 -10.90 -6.06 5.15
C GLY A 12 -9.53 -6.16 5.85
N THR A 13 -8.91 -7.33 5.79
CA THR A 13 -7.57 -7.61 6.36
C THR A 13 -6.45 -6.78 5.74
N GLY A 14 -6.58 -6.36 4.49
CA GLY A 14 -5.61 -5.49 3.81
C GLY A 14 -5.61 -4.04 4.32
N PHE A 15 -6.66 -3.56 5.01
CA PHE A 15 -6.68 -2.18 5.51
C PHE A 15 -5.67 -1.94 6.65
N PRO A 16 -5.59 -2.78 7.70
CA PRO A 16 -4.51 -2.65 8.68
C PRO A 16 -3.10 -2.72 8.07
N VAL A 17 -2.91 -3.55 7.03
CA VAL A 17 -1.64 -3.64 6.28
C VAL A 17 -1.34 -2.33 5.56
N ALA A 18 -2.34 -1.70 4.95
CA ALA A 18 -2.19 -0.40 4.31
C ALA A 18 -1.79 0.70 5.32
N LEU A 19 -2.38 0.69 6.52
CA LEU A 19 -2.00 1.60 7.61
C LEU A 19 -0.54 1.41 8.03
N GLU A 20 -0.10 0.16 8.20
CA GLU A 20 1.27 -0.17 8.57
C GLU A 20 2.26 0.21 7.46
N GLY A 21 1.94 -0.07 6.19
CA GLY A 21 2.78 0.35 5.06
C GLY A 21 2.96 1.86 4.99
N ALA A 22 1.88 2.62 5.18
CA ALA A 22 1.93 4.08 5.26
C ALA A 22 2.76 4.57 6.45
N LEU A 23 2.63 3.91 7.62
CA LEU A 23 3.41 4.22 8.81
C LEU A 23 4.90 3.99 8.56
N LYS A 24 5.30 2.84 8.05
CA LYS A 24 6.72 2.54 7.75
C LYS A 24 7.31 3.52 6.77
N LEU A 25 6.58 3.89 5.72
CA LEU A 25 7.08 4.85 4.75
C LEU A 25 7.33 6.22 5.38
N LYS A 26 6.38 6.76 6.14
CA LYS A 26 6.54 8.09 6.75
C LYS A 26 7.64 8.13 7.81
N GLU A 27 7.82 7.05 8.59
CA GLU A 27 8.81 6.98 9.67
C GLU A 27 10.24 7.13 9.16
N ILE A 28 10.61 6.48 8.06
CA ILE A 28 12.00 6.41 7.61
C ILE A 28 12.30 7.22 6.36
N SER A 29 11.29 7.54 5.53
CA SER A 29 11.49 8.31 4.29
C SER A 29 11.04 9.77 4.38
N TYR A 30 10.26 10.11 5.41
CA TYR A 30 9.65 11.44 5.63
C TYR A 30 8.70 11.87 4.51
N ILE A 31 8.21 10.92 3.71
CA ILE A 31 7.13 11.14 2.77
C ILE A 31 5.82 11.12 3.56
N HIS A 32 4.94 12.09 3.32
CA HIS A 32 3.60 12.05 3.89
C HIS A 32 2.84 10.87 3.28
N ALA A 33 2.43 9.92 4.11
CA ALA A 33 1.75 8.70 3.67
C ALA A 33 0.54 8.40 4.56
N GLU A 34 -0.57 8.05 3.94
CA GLU A 34 -1.82 7.73 4.64
C GLU A 34 -2.41 6.42 4.13
N GLY A 35 -2.96 5.63 5.07
CA GLY A 35 -3.74 4.43 4.75
C GLY A 35 -5.23 4.72 4.79
N TYR A 36 -5.96 4.26 3.78
CA TYR A 36 -7.41 4.39 3.71
C TYR A 36 -8.10 3.04 3.46
N PRO A 37 -9.30 2.83 4.01
CA PRO A 37 -10.17 1.78 3.50
C PRO A 37 -10.51 2.11 2.05
N ALA A 38 -10.19 1.20 1.13
CA ALA A 38 -10.33 1.50 -0.32
C ALA A 38 -11.76 1.91 -0.71
N GLY A 39 -12.79 1.37 -0.03
CA GLY A 39 -14.19 1.75 -0.27
C GLY A 39 -14.54 3.17 0.17
N GLU A 40 -13.71 3.81 1.01
CA GLU A 40 -13.95 5.17 1.52
C GLU A 40 -13.33 6.28 0.64
N MET A 41 -12.56 5.90 -0.37
CA MET A 41 -11.90 6.85 -1.27
C MET A 41 -12.86 7.84 -1.92
N LYS A 42 -14.07 7.38 -2.27
CA LYS A 42 -15.12 8.19 -2.88
C LYS A 42 -15.69 9.28 -1.96
N HIS A 43 -15.43 9.22 -0.66
CA HIS A 43 -15.95 10.17 0.34
C HIS A 43 -15.00 11.35 0.61
N GLY A 44 -14.01 11.56 -0.28
CA GLY A 44 -13.10 12.71 -0.19
C GLY A 44 -11.70 12.43 -0.77
N PRO A 45 -10.98 11.38 -0.33
CA PRO A 45 -9.59 11.16 -0.74
C PRO A 45 -9.36 11.05 -2.25
N ASN A 46 -10.36 10.63 -3.04
CA ASN A 46 -10.29 10.64 -4.50
C ASN A 46 -9.97 12.02 -5.11
N ALA A 47 -10.27 13.11 -4.39
CA ALA A 47 -9.93 14.46 -4.82
C ALA A 47 -8.42 14.75 -4.83
N LEU A 48 -7.62 13.94 -4.13
CA LEU A 48 -6.16 14.08 -4.05
C LEU A 48 -5.42 13.38 -5.20
N ILE A 49 -6.13 12.52 -5.96
CA ILE A 49 -5.50 11.68 -6.98
C ILE A 49 -5.18 12.53 -8.23
N ASP A 50 -3.93 12.51 -8.62
CA ASP A 50 -3.40 13.05 -9.86
C ASP A 50 -2.27 12.17 -10.41
N GLU A 51 -1.67 12.56 -11.51
CA GLU A 51 -0.57 11.85 -12.18
C GLU A 51 0.75 11.83 -11.39
N ASN A 52 0.83 12.51 -10.27
CA ASN A 52 2.03 12.60 -9.41
C ASN A 52 1.86 11.85 -8.09
N LEU A 53 0.66 11.38 -7.77
CA LEU A 53 0.35 10.70 -6.52
C LEU A 53 0.41 9.17 -6.69
N PRO A 54 1.46 8.50 -6.18
CA PRO A 54 1.47 7.04 -6.12
C PRO A 54 0.48 6.51 -5.09
N VAL A 55 -0.23 5.46 -5.47
CA VAL A 55 -1.20 4.77 -4.63
C VAL A 55 -0.84 3.30 -4.56
N VAL A 56 -0.49 2.82 -3.38
CA VAL A 56 -0.28 1.39 -3.12
C VAL A 56 -1.63 0.75 -2.84
N VAL A 57 -1.97 -0.32 -3.55
CA VAL A 57 -3.25 -1.04 -3.38
C VAL A 57 -2.97 -2.48 -2.96
N ILE A 58 -3.48 -2.88 -1.80
CA ILE A 58 -3.37 -4.26 -1.30
C ILE A 58 -4.46 -5.10 -1.97
N ALA A 59 -4.07 -5.84 -3.01
CA ALA A 59 -4.95 -6.61 -3.89
C ALA A 59 -4.60 -8.11 -3.89
N THR A 60 -4.25 -8.65 -2.73
CA THR A 60 -4.01 -10.09 -2.57
C THR A 60 -5.32 -10.87 -2.57
N ARG A 61 -5.26 -12.14 -3.00
CA ARG A 61 -6.41 -13.04 -3.02
C ARG A 61 -6.05 -14.46 -2.62
N ASP A 62 -6.99 -15.11 -1.94
CA ASP A 62 -7.01 -16.57 -1.75
C ASP A 62 -8.13 -17.14 -2.64
N VAL A 63 -7.75 -17.85 -3.69
CA VAL A 63 -8.70 -18.42 -4.67
C VAL A 63 -9.60 -19.50 -4.07
N ASN A 64 -9.24 -20.05 -2.91
CA ASN A 64 -10.03 -21.06 -2.21
C ASN A 64 -11.05 -20.43 -1.24
N SER A 65 -11.01 -19.11 -1.05
CA SER A 65 -11.91 -18.36 -0.17
C SER A 65 -12.86 -17.47 -0.99
N PRO A 66 -14.16 -17.77 -1.07
CA PRO A 66 -15.13 -16.91 -1.75
C PRO A 66 -15.19 -15.49 -1.17
N GLN A 67 -14.97 -15.35 0.14
CA GLN A 67 -14.92 -14.05 0.80
C GLN A 67 -13.71 -13.24 0.33
N SER A 68 -12.53 -13.87 0.25
CA SER A 68 -11.31 -13.26 -0.26
C SER A 68 -11.48 -12.81 -1.71
N MET A 69 -12.10 -13.65 -2.56
CA MET A 69 -12.36 -13.30 -3.95
C MET A 69 -13.32 -12.10 -4.08
N THR A 70 -14.40 -12.07 -3.29
CA THR A 70 -15.32 -10.91 -3.26
C THR A 70 -14.60 -9.64 -2.81
N ARG A 71 -13.73 -9.72 -1.81
CA ARG A 71 -12.91 -8.60 -1.35
C ARG A 71 -11.96 -8.12 -2.45
N TYR A 72 -11.31 -9.05 -3.14
CA TYR A 72 -10.40 -8.78 -4.26
C TYR A 72 -11.12 -8.03 -5.39
N GLU A 73 -12.26 -8.53 -5.89
CA GLU A 73 -13.04 -7.89 -6.95
C GLU A 73 -13.41 -6.44 -6.62
N LYS A 74 -13.84 -6.20 -5.37
CA LYS A 74 -14.14 -4.84 -4.90
C LYS A 74 -12.88 -3.97 -4.79
N THR A 75 -11.73 -4.56 -4.49
CA THR A 75 -10.45 -3.85 -4.45
C THR A 75 -10.01 -3.44 -5.86
N ILE A 76 -10.17 -4.33 -6.85
CA ILE A 76 -9.92 -4.02 -8.27
C ILE A 76 -10.80 -2.85 -8.74
N SER A 77 -12.08 -2.85 -8.40
CA SER A 77 -12.96 -1.72 -8.73
C SER A 77 -12.44 -0.39 -8.15
N ASN A 78 -11.93 -0.39 -6.91
CA ASN A 78 -11.35 0.83 -6.33
C ASN A 78 -10.01 1.21 -6.98
N LEU A 79 -9.20 0.22 -7.39
CA LEU A 79 -7.97 0.46 -8.15
C LEU A 79 -8.29 1.16 -9.48
N GLN A 80 -9.30 0.68 -10.20
CA GLN A 80 -9.76 1.27 -11.45
C GLN A 80 -10.28 2.71 -11.26
N GLU A 81 -10.92 3.02 -10.13
CA GLU A 81 -11.29 4.39 -9.78
C GLU A 81 -10.08 5.32 -9.65
N VAL A 82 -8.95 4.83 -9.10
CA VAL A 82 -7.67 5.55 -9.02
C VAL A 82 -7.10 5.76 -10.43
N LYS A 83 -7.07 4.71 -11.24
CA LYS A 83 -6.57 4.78 -12.63
C LYS A 83 -7.37 5.74 -13.50
N ALA A 84 -8.69 5.78 -13.34
CA ALA A 84 -9.57 6.70 -14.07
C ALA A 84 -9.26 8.19 -13.76
N ARG A 85 -8.48 8.47 -12.71
CA ARG A 85 -8.02 9.81 -12.31
C ARG A 85 -6.54 10.04 -12.57
N SER A 86 -5.94 9.19 -13.40
CA SER A 86 -4.51 9.23 -13.77
C SER A 86 -3.54 8.94 -12.60
N GLY A 87 -4.01 8.37 -11.49
CA GLY A 87 -3.17 7.97 -10.37
C GLY A 87 -2.18 6.87 -10.77
N ILE A 88 -0.98 6.91 -10.18
CA ILE A 88 0.04 5.88 -10.35
C ILE A 88 -0.25 4.74 -9.37
N VAL A 89 -0.61 3.56 -9.89
CA VAL A 89 -0.96 2.40 -9.06
C VAL A 89 0.20 1.44 -8.91
N ILE A 90 0.55 1.14 -7.66
CA ILE A 90 1.46 0.07 -7.27
C ILE A 90 0.62 -1.00 -6.57
N ALA A 91 0.33 -2.10 -7.25
CA ALA A 91 -0.46 -3.19 -6.66
C ALA A 91 0.44 -4.17 -5.89
N LEU A 92 -0.01 -4.58 -4.71
CA LEU A 92 0.52 -5.75 -4.01
C LEU A 92 -0.44 -6.90 -4.24
N ALA A 93 -0.03 -7.91 -4.99
CA ALA A 93 -0.88 -8.97 -5.49
C ALA A 93 -0.35 -10.38 -5.17
N THR A 94 -1.20 -11.38 -5.27
CA THR A 94 -0.81 -12.78 -5.13
C THR A 94 -0.13 -13.29 -6.41
N GLU A 95 0.95 -14.06 -6.28
CA GLU A 95 1.61 -14.72 -7.41
C GLU A 95 0.61 -15.51 -8.26
N GLY A 96 0.78 -15.43 -9.58
CA GLY A 96 -0.12 -16.04 -10.55
C GLY A 96 -1.31 -15.18 -10.95
N ASP A 97 -1.51 -14.03 -10.33
CA ASP A 97 -2.49 -13.03 -10.76
C ASP A 97 -1.94 -12.23 -11.95
N LYS A 98 -2.40 -12.59 -13.15
CA LYS A 98 -1.97 -11.91 -14.38
C LYS A 98 -2.87 -10.72 -14.73
N GLU A 99 -4.11 -10.74 -14.26
CA GLU A 99 -5.12 -9.72 -14.59
C GLU A 99 -4.76 -8.37 -13.94
N ILE A 100 -4.22 -8.39 -12.74
CA ILE A 100 -3.82 -7.17 -12.02
C ILE A 100 -2.80 -6.32 -12.78
N ALA A 101 -1.94 -6.95 -13.59
CA ALA A 101 -0.92 -6.25 -14.37
C ALA A 101 -1.50 -5.42 -15.53
N GLU A 102 -2.75 -5.66 -15.92
CA GLU A 102 -3.44 -4.86 -16.92
C GLU A 102 -3.97 -3.54 -16.34
N ASP A 103 -4.24 -3.51 -15.04
CA ASP A 103 -4.83 -2.38 -14.34
C ASP A 103 -3.81 -1.55 -13.54
N ALA A 104 -2.65 -2.12 -13.16
CA ALA A 104 -1.64 -1.46 -12.34
C ALA A 104 -0.41 -1.02 -13.15
N ASP A 105 0.22 0.08 -12.75
CA ASP A 105 1.49 0.54 -13.37
C ASP A 105 2.68 -0.29 -12.90
N HIS A 106 2.63 -0.77 -11.66
CA HIS A 106 3.63 -1.65 -11.05
C HIS A 106 2.96 -2.70 -10.19
N VAL A 107 3.52 -3.92 -10.18
CA VAL A 107 3.01 -5.00 -9.34
C VAL A 107 4.14 -5.59 -8.49
N LEU A 108 3.88 -5.73 -7.20
CA LEU A 108 4.68 -6.49 -6.25
C LEU A 108 3.92 -7.78 -5.97
N TYR A 109 4.56 -8.93 -6.16
CA TYR A 109 3.92 -10.22 -5.91
C TYR A 109 4.35 -10.82 -4.58
N VAL A 110 3.39 -11.45 -3.90
CA VAL A 110 3.60 -12.29 -2.72
C VAL A 110 3.11 -13.70 -2.99
N PRO A 111 3.70 -14.73 -2.36
CA PRO A 111 3.21 -16.10 -2.48
C PRO A 111 1.74 -16.24 -2.08
N PRO A 112 1.00 -17.21 -2.66
CA PRO A 112 -0.36 -17.49 -2.23
C PRO A 112 -0.37 -18.01 -0.78
N ALA A 113 -1.34 -17.55 0.00
CA ALA A 113 -1.56 -18.00 1.38
C ALA A 113 -3.06 -17.91 1.73
N PRO A 114 -3.51 -18.66 2.76
CA PRO A 114 -4.81 -18.41 3.38
C PRO A 114 -4.96 -16.94 3.80
N GLU A 115 -6.17 -16.40 3.67
CA GLU A 115 -6.43 -14.97 3.87
C GLU A 115 -5.93 -14.46 5.24
N GLU A 116 -6.08 -15.26 6.30
CA GLU A 116 -5.66 -14.90 7.65
C GLU A 116 -4.14 -14.78 7.82
N LEU A 117 -3.37 -15.49 6.98
CA LEU A 117 -1.92 -15.48 7.01
C LEU A 117 -1.31 -14.54 5.97
N SER A 118 -2.09 -14.09 4.97
CA SER A 118 -1.60 -13.21 3.90
C SER A 118 -1.02 -11.91 4.45
N VAL A 119 -1.58 -11.38 5.54
CA VAL A 119 -1.13 -10.15 6.19
C VAL A 119 0.37 -10.16 6.56
N ILE A 120 0.90 -11.35 6.94
CA ILE A 120 2.32 -11.51 7.28
C ILE A 120 3.18 -11.37 6.03
N LEU A 121 2.73 -11.93 4.90
CA LEU A 121 3.42 -11.84 3.63
C LEU A 121 3.32 -10.45 3.01
N GLU A 122 2.19 -9.79 3.18
CA GLU A 122 1.90 -8.46 2.64
C GLU A 122 2.77 -7.36 3.26
N ILE A 123 3.09 -7.49 4.56
CA ILE A 123 3.84 -6.45 5.28
C ILE A 123 5.30 -6.37 4.83
N VAL A 124 5.92 -7.51 4.49
CA VAL A 124 7.34 -7.58 4.15
C VAL A 124 7.69 -6.72 2.92
N PRO A 125 7.01 -6.83 1.75
CA PRO A 125 7.30 -5.98 0.60
C PRO A 125 7.01 -4.49 0.87
N LEU A 126 6.07 -4.15 1.76
CA LEU A 126 5.82 -2.76 2.15
C LEU A 126 6.94 -2.19 3.01
N GLN A 127 7.50 -2.98 3.93
CA GLN A 127 8.70 -2.61 4.69
C GLN A 127 9.90 -2.42 3.75
N LEU A 128 10.11 -3.33 2.80
CA LEU A 128 11.17 -3.21 1.80
C LEU A 128 10.96 -1.99 0.89
N LEU A 129 9.73 -1.70 0.48
CA LEU A 129 9.41 -0.51 -0.31
C LEU A 129 9.80 0.76 0.47
N ALA A 130 9.39 0.87 1.73
CA ALA A 130 9.74 2.00 2.59
C ALA A 130 11.26 2.13 2.75
N TYR A 131 11.96 1.02 3.01
CA TYR A 131 13.42 0.98 3.13
C TYR A 131 14.12 1.47 1.87
N HIS A 132 13.78 0.91 0.70
CA HIS A 132 14.44 1.29 -0.55
C HIS A 132 14.15 2.74 -0.96
N ILE A 133 12.95 3.24 -0.68
CA ILE A 133 12.63 4.65 -0.91
C ILE A 133 13.49 5.54 0.02
N ALA A 134 13.58 5.21 1.31
CA ALA A 134 14.37 5.97 2.27
C ALA A 134 15.86 6.02 1.89
N VAL A 135 16.44 4.87 1.55
CA VAL A 135 17.84 4.78 1.08
C VAL A 135 18.07 5.65 -0.15
N ARG A 136 17.18 5.58 -1.15
CA ARG A 136 17.27 6.41 -2.37
C ARG A 136 17.10 7.90 -2.11
N ARG A 137 16.45 8.28 -1.03
CA ARG A 137 16.32 9.67 -0.57
C ARG A 137 17.50 10.13 0.28
N GLY A 138 18.44 9.24 0.60
CA GLY A 138 19.58 9.54 1.48
C GLY A 138 19.18 9.68 2.95
N CYS A 139 18.06 9.08 3.37
CA CYS A 139 17.64 9.07 4.77
C CYS A 139 18.40 8.00 5.56
N ASP A 140 18.67 8.30 6.83
CA ASP A 140 19.18 7.30 7.77
C ASP A 140 18.02 6.38 8.19
N VAL A 141 18.10 5.10 7.82
CA VAL A 141 17.06 4.12 8.09
C VAL A 141 17.19 3.46 9.46
N ASP A 142 18.39 3.54 10.07
CA ASP A 142 18.69 2.95 11.37
C ASP A 142 18.39 3.92 12.52
N GLN A 143 18.56 5.22 12.26
CA GLN A 143 18.33 6.29 13.23
C GLN A 143 17.45 7.40 12.63
N PRO A 144 16.15 7.10 12.35
CA PRO A 144 15.25 8.10 11.81
C PRO A 144 15.08 9.26 12.79
N ARG A 145 15.08 10.48 12.24
CA ARG A 145 14.93 11.70 13.06
C ARG A 145 13.61 11.72 13.80
N ASN A 146 13.59 12.34 14.97
CA ASN A 146 12.39 12.56 15.80
C ASN A 146 11.70 11.29 16.30
N LEU A 147 12.32 10.12 16.15
CA LEU A 147 11.84 8.86 16.71
C LEU A 147 12.80 8.37 17.78
N ALA A 148 12.26 8.05 18.95
CA ALA A 148 13.00 7.46 20.05
C ALA A 148 12.25 6.21 20.55
N LYS A 149 13.02 5.18 20.96
CA LYS A 149 12.44 3.95 21.54
C LYS A 149 11.86 4.18 22.94
N SER A 150 12.20 5.26 23.59
CA SER A 150 11.66 5.67 24.89
C SER A 150 11.35 7.15 24.88
N VAL A 151 10.26 7.52 25.53
CA VAL A 151 9.97 8.94 25.82
C VAL A 151 10.88 9.37 26.96
N THR A 152 11.79 10.30 26.68
CA THR A 152 12.76 10.82 27.65
C THR A 152 12.44 12.25 28.09
N VAL A 153 11.28 12.76 27.69
CA VAL A 153 10.81 14.10 28.09
C VAL A 153 9.77 13.91 29.20
N GLU A 154 10.09 14.37 30.39
CA GLU A 154 9.13 14.57 31.49
C GLU A 154 8.44 15.93 31.35
#